data_16a7571ed8b69aaa69ce7c6319803bef
#
_entry.id   16a7571ed8b69aaa69ce7c6319803bef
#
_cell.length_a   1.000
_cell.length_b   1.000
_cell.length_c   1.000
_cell.angle_alpha   90.00
_cell.angle_beta   90.00
_cell.angle_gamma   90.00
#
_symmetry.space_group_name_H-M   'P 1'
#
loop_
_entity.id
_entity.type
_entity.pdbx_description
1 polymer ?
#
loop_
_entity_poly.entity_id
_entity_poly.type
_entity_poly.pdbx_seq_one_letter_code
_entity_poly.pdbx_strand_id
1 'polypeptide(L)'
;MMARATSDSFLLKYFEAGSIPLMIMAAASLSIVLALFTTYLCGRFQAFGAMKIATMGIVVTLLAMVCIVYFFGNEGETKPIYVFAYMLCETIVILPMVLFWGMAVGVLNPTESKKWMGFIGAAGTIGCILAGFTISIVSKHEYVNELSLGLVALVLLVVAIILIVRSEIFRLSDDEQKPVAGESNSVLKKLGVLISSRQSILMTWLVVFSAIVLSLIDINFKFEVRKDYSDDLYDFFGQFYTYTSCAQLILQLFIVRAILTRGGVWAAISILPILLLVTSIGALFLQDQNAVYVGKFITQVVFFTIEYVGLQMLFLSVKKKLRGQMNSAVDGLTRPATIAIISLLNTYTFPFRQGSS
;
A
#
# COMPACT_ATOMS: atom_id res chain seq x y z
N MET A 1 5.84 -6.02 -1.41
CA MET A 1 5.72 -6.52 -2.80
C MET A 1 5.33 -8.00 -2.85
N MET A 2 6.03 -8.89 -2.13
CA MET A 2 5.70 -10.32 -2.11
C MET A 2 4.23 -10.58 -1.74
N ALA A 3 3.75 -10.04 -0.61
CA ALA A 3 2.35 -10.14 -0.22
C ALA A 3 1.38 -9.61 -1.31
N ARG A 4 1.75 -8.54 -2.01
CA ARG A 4 0.94 -7.97 -3.08
C ARG A 4 0.89 -8.86 -4.33
N ALA A 5 2.03 -9.42 -4.75
CA ALA A 5 2.06 -10.36 -5.86
C ALA A 5 1.22 -11.61 -5.56
N THR A 6 1.33 -12.14 -4.33
CA THR A 6 0.52 -13.27 -3.87
C THR A 6 -0.97 -12.93 -3.83
N SER A 7 -1.33 -11.76 -3.30
CA SER A 7 -2.69 -11.24 -3.24
C SER A 7 -3.31 -11.09 -4.63
N ASP A 8 -2.61 -10.43 -5.54
CA ASP A 8 -3.09 -10.22 -6.92
C ASP A 8 -3.22 -11.56 -7.67
N SER A 9 -2.29 -12.49 -7.47
CA SER A 9 -2.36 -13.84 -8.05
C SER A 9 -3.55 -14.64 -7.50
N PHE A 10 -3.81 -14.60 -6.20
CA PHE A 10 -5.01 -15.23 -5.61
C PHE A 10 -6.29 -14.64 -6.18
N LEU A 11 -6.37 -13.32 -6.26
CA LEU A 11 -7.55 -12.63 -6.78
C LEU A 11 -7.86 -13.07 -8.21
N LEU A 12 -6.84 -13.08 -9.08
CA LEU A 12 -7.05 -13.36 -10.49
C LEU A 12 -7.20 -14.85 -10.82
N LYS A 13 -6.60 -15.74 -10.01
CA LYS A 13 -6.66 -17.21 -10.20
C LYS A 13 -7.98 -17.80 -9.71
N TYR A 14 -8.46 -17.42 -8.53
CA TYR A 14 -9.57 -18.08 -7.85
C TYR A 14 -10.92 -17.38 -8.00
N PHE A 15 -10.96 -16.12 -8.49
CA PHE A 15 -12.20 -15.34 -8.58
C PHE A 15 -12.51 -14.93 -10.00
N GLU A 16 -13.80 -14.81 -10.33
CA GLU A 16 -14.27 -14.32 -11.61
C GLU A 16 -13.96 -12.83 -11.80
N ALA A 17 -13.82 -12.37 -13.05
CA ALA A 17 -13.52 -10.97 -13.36
C ALA A 17 -14.53 -10.00 -12.70
N GLY A 18 -15.82 -10.34 -12.74
CA GLY A 18 -16.88 -9.50 -12.15
C GLY A 18 -16.77 -9.32 -10.64
N SER A 19 -16.11 -10.22 -9.91
CA SER A 19 -15.91 -10.14 -8.46
C SER A 19 -14.68 -9.32 -8.06
N ILE A 20 -13.78 -8.97 -8.98
CA ILE A 20 -12.54 -8.21 -8.67
C ILE A 20 -12.83 -6.90 -7.92
N PRO A 21 -13.74 -6.02 -8.38
CA PRO A 21 -14.02 -4.78 -7.64
C PRO A 21 -14.59 -5.04 -6.24
N LEU A 22 -15.45 -6.07 -6.10
CA LEU A 22 -16.04 -6.43 -4.81
C LEU A 22 -14.97 -6.89 -3.81
N MET A 23 -13.99 -7.68 -4.26
CA MET A 23 -12.86 -8.13 -3.43
C MET A 23 -11.97 -6.96 -2.99
N ILE A 24 -11.68 -6.03 -3.89
CA ILE A 24 -10.92 -4.80 -3.57
C ILE A 24 -11.70 -3.96 -2.54
N MET A 25 -13.01 -3.83 -2.69
CA MET A 25 -13.87 -3.15 -1.72
C MET A 25 -13.80 -3.83 -0.33
N ALA A 26 -13.88 -5.16 -0.29
CA ALA A 26 -13.80 -5.92 0.96
C ALA A 26 -12.45 -5.73 1.66
N ALA A 27 -11.34 -5.81 0.93
CA ALA A 27 -9.99 -5.57 1.45
C ALA A 27 -9.81 -4.13 1.96
N ALA A 28 -10.31 -3.14 1.22
CA ALA A 28 -10.29 -1.74 1.64
C ALA A 28 -11.12 -1.50 2.91
N SER A 29 -12.28 -2.15 3.03
CA SER A 29 -13.13 -2.07 4.22
C SER A 29 -12.44 -2.69 5.45
N LEU A 30 -11.79 -3.84 5.29
CA LEU A 30 -10.97 -4.44 6.35
C LEU A 30 -9.81 -3.53 6.76
N SER A 31 -9.16 -2.89 5.79
CA SER A 31 -8.05 -1.94 6.04
C SER A 31 -8.51 -0.76 6.91
N ILE A 32 -9.74 -0.26 6.74
CA ILE A 32 -10.33 0.78 7.61
C ILE A 32 -10.47 0.27 9.04
N VAL A 33 -11.05 -0.93 9.23
CA VAL A 33 -11.23 -1.52 10.56
C VAL A 33 -9.88 -1.67 11.28
N LEU A 34 -8.87 -2.16 10.55
CA LEU A 34 -7.54 -2.36 11.12
C LEU A 34 -6.79 -1.04 11.36
N ALA A 35 -7.02 -0.02 10.55
CA ALA A 35 -6.49 1.33 10.82
C ALA A 35 -7.11 1.94 12.08
N LEU A 36 -8.38 1.69 12.37
CA LEU A 36 -9.01 2.07 13.62
C LEU A 36 -8.41 1.30 14.82
N PHE A 37 -8.22 0.00 14.65
CA PHE A 37 -7.58 -0.84 15.67
C PHE A 37 -6.15 -0.41 15.98
N THR A 38 -5.32 -0.14 14.94
CA THR A 38 -3.96 0.39 15.16
C THR A 38 -3.94 1.75 15.83
N THR A 39 -4.94 2.58 15.53
CA THR A 39 -5.11 3.86 16.26
C THR A 39 -5.32 3.64 17.75
N TYR A 40 -6.17 2.69 18.09
CA TYR A 40 -6.39 2.29 19.49
C TYR A 40 -5.10 1.76 20.12
N LEU A 41 -4.35 0.90 19.43
CA LEU A 41 -3.06 0.39 19.91
C LEU A 41 -2.03 1.50 20.11
N CYS A 42 -1.90 2.43 19.16
CA CYS A 42 -0.99 3.58 19.29
C CYS A 42 -1.32 4.47 20.50
N GLY A 43 -2.63 4.59 20.82
CA GLY A 43 -3.05 5.33 22.00
C GLY A 43 -2.68 4.65 23.33
N ARG A 44 -2.60 3.32 23.34
CA ARG A 44 -2.32 2.53 24.54
C ARG A 44 -0.84 2.18 24.72
N PHE A 45 -0.13 1.87 23.62
CA PHE A 45 1.22 1.29 23.63
C PHE A 45 2.28 2.18 22.98
N GLN A 46 1.95 3.42 22.62
CA GLN A 46 2.77 4.31 21.79
C GLN A 46 3.00 3.72 20.37
N ALA A 47 3.60 4.51 19.47
CA ALA A 47 3.72 4.12 18.06
C ALA A 47 4.59 2.86 17.87
N PHE A 48 5.71 2.78 18.59
CA PHE A 48 6.63 1.65 18.50
C PHE A 48 6.06 0.36 19.12
N GLY A 49 5.41 0.47 20.28
CA GLY A 49 4.70 -0.65 20.90
C GLY A 49 3.56 -1.18 20.03
N ALA A 50 2.79 -0.28 19.43
CA ALA A 50 1.74 -0.64 18.48
C ALA A 50 2.29 -1.36 17.26
N MET A 51 3.43 -0.92 16.70
CA MET A 51 4.08 -1.57 15.57
C MET A 51 4.52 -3.00 15.89
N LYS A 52 5.12 -3.23 17.09
CA LYS A 52 5.49 -4.59 17.54
C LYS A 52 4.28 -5.51 17.62
N ILE A 53 3.21 -5.07 18.28
CA ILE A 53 1.99 -5.87 18.48
C ILE A 53 1.34 -6.14 17.11
N ALA A 54 1.22 -5.13 16.26
CA ALA A 54 0.65 -5.29 14.93
C ALA A 54 1.46 -6.27 14.06
N THR A 55 2.78 -6.13 14.01
CA THR A 55 3.65 -7.03 13.24
C THR A 55 3.55 -8.47 13.75
N MET A 56 3.57 -8.68 15.07
CA MET A 56 3.43 -10.01 15.66
C MET A 56 2.06 -10.63 15.38
N GLY A 57 0.99 -9.85 15.49
CA GLY A 57 -0.35 -10.28 15.13
C GLY A 57 -0.46 -10.73 13.67
N ILE A 58 0.13 -9.96 12.75
CA ILE A 58 0.17 -10.31 11.33
C ILE A 58 0.94 -11.61 11.11
N VAL A 59 2.09 -11.80 11.75
CA VAL A 59 2.89 -13.03 11.63
C VAL A 59 2.08 -14.25 12.08
N VAL A 60 1.44 -14.18 13.24
CA VAL A 60 0.61 -15.28 13.76
C VAL A 60 -0.54 -15.59 12.81
N THR A 61 -1.22 -14.57 12.28
CA THR A 61 -2.34 -14.76 11.35
C THR A 61 -1.87 -15.36 10.02
N LEU A 62 -0.70 -14.95 9.50
CA LEU A 62 -0.12 -15.52 8.29
C LEU A 62 0.28 -16.99 8.48
N LEU A 63 0.93 -17.33 9.59
CA LEU A 63 1.30 -18.71 9.88
C LEU A 63 0.07 -19.61 9.99
N ALA A 64 -0.98 -19.12 10.67
CA ALA A 64 -2.27 -19.81 10.70
C ALA A 64 -2.85 -19.98 9.28
N MET A 65 -2.74 -18.96 8.42
CA MET A 65 -3.23 -19.01 7.04
C MET A 65 -2.45 -20.01 6.18
N VAL A 66 -1.11 -20.09 6.34
CA VAL A 66 -0.29 -21.12 5.68
C VAL A 66 -0.79 -22.53 6.04
N CYS A 67 -1.03 -22.78 7.33
CA CYS A 67 -1.59 -24.05 7.77
C CYS A 67 -2.98 -24.33 7.15
N ILE A 68 -3.86 -23.33 7.14
CA ILE A 68 -5.20 -23.49 6.58
C ILE A 68 -5.13 -23.80 5.07
N VAL A 69 -4.32 -23.07 4.31
CA VAL A 69 -4.17 -23.27 2.86
C VAL A 69 -3.56 -24.66 2.58
N TYR A 70 -2.56 -25.08 3.39
CA TYR A 70 -1.92 -26.39 3.24
C TYR A 70 -2.89 -27.56 3.48
N PHE A 71 -3.69 -27.50 4.54
CA PHE A 71 -4.60 -28.60 4.90
C PHE A 71 -5.90 -28.62 4.12
N PHE A 72 -6.43 -27.46 3.74
CA PHE A 72 -7.77 -27.31 3.15
C PHE A 72 -7.76 -26.72 1.74
N GLY A 73 -6.63 -26.26 1.22
CA GLY A 73 -6.55 -25.55 -0.06
C GLY A 73 -6.85 -26.39 -1.30
N ASN A 74 -6.80 -27.71 -1.19
CA ASN A 74 -7.01 -28.65 -2.31
C ASN A 74 -8.44 -29.21 -2.43
N GLU A 75 -9.33 -28.89 -1.49
CA GLU A 75 -10.71 -29.32 -1.54
C GLU A 75 -11.56 -28.32 -2.34
N GLY A 76 -12.37 -28.79 -3.30
CA GLY A 76 -13.05 -27.98 -4.32
C GLY A 76 -14.01 -26.86 -3.87
N GLU A 77 -14.21 -26.64 -2.55
CA GLU A 77 -15.07 -25.60 -1.97
C GLU A 77 -14.29 -24.48 -1.23
N THR A 78 -13.03 -24.25 -1.58
CA THR A 78 -12.08 -23.44 -0.81
C THR A 78 -12.10 -21.93 -1.11
N LYS A 79 -13.03 -21.44 -1.93
CA LYS A 79 -13.17 -20.00 -2.27
C LYS A 79 -13.10 -19.05 -1.07
N PRO A 80 -13.78 -19.31 0.09
CA PRO A 80 -13.71 -18.41 1.26
C PRO A 80 -12.32 -18.27 1.85
N ILE A 81 -11.49 -19.33 1.80
CA ILE A 81 -10.11 -19.33 2.32
C ILE A 81 -9.27 -18.33 1.50
N TYR A 82 -9.38 -18.36 0.18
CA TYR A 82 -8.66 -17.45 -0.70
C TYR A 82 -9.16 -16.00 -0.62
N VAL A 83 -10.46 -15.76 -0.34
CA VAL A 83 -10.99 -14.42 0.00
C VAL A 83 -10.25 -13.88 1.21
N PHE A 84 -10.18 -14.65 2.28
CA PHE A 84 -9.54 -14.23 3.52
C PHE A 84 -8.03 -14.03 3.33
N ALA A 85 -7.36 -14.93 2.58
CA ALA A 85 -5.95 -14.79 2.23
C ALA A 85 -5.67 -13.50 1.45
N TYR A 86 -6.49 -13.19 0.46
CA TYR A 86 -6.41 -11.95 -0.30
C TYR A 86 -6.54 -10.72 0.60
N MET A 87 -7.59 -10.66 1.42
CA MET A 87 -7.83 -9.54 2.33
C MET A 87 -6.68 -9.36 3.33
N LEU A 88 -6.15 -10.45 3.85
CA LEU A 88 -5.03 -10.45 4.77
C LEU A 88 -3.75 -9.91 4.11
N CYS A 89 -3.41 -10.38 2.92
CA CYS A 89 -2.24 -9.93 2.17
C CYS A 89 -2.31 -8.43 1.84
N GLU A 90 -3.46 -7.90 1.42
CA GLU A 90 -3.65 -6.47 1.18
C GLU A 90 -3.46 -5.64 2.46
N THR A 91 -3.96 -6.14 3.58
CA THR A 91 -3.79 -5.50 4.89
C THR A 91 -2.33 -5.43 5.32
N ILE A 92 -1.56 -6.48 5.08
CA ILE A 92 -0.12 -6.55 5.39
C ILE A 92 0.68 -5.50 4.61
N VAL A 93 0.25 -5.16 3.40
CA VAL A 93 0.90 -4.10 2.62
C VAL A 93 0.66 -2.72 3.23
N ILE A 94 -0.56 -2.43 3.64
CA ILE A 94 -0.97 -1.08 4.06
C ILE A 94 -0.56 -0.79 5.51
N LEU A 95 -0.79 -1.71 6.42
CA LEU A 95 -0.68 -1.48 7.86
C LEU A 95 0.74 -1.13 8.34
N PRO A 96 1.78 -1.93 8.02
CA PRO A 96 3.15 -1.60 8.39
C PRO A 96 3.63 -0.30 7.73
N MET A 97 3.17 -0.01 6.51
CA MET A 97 3.53 1.20 5.80
C MET A 97 3.01 2.45 6.51
N VAL A 98 1.74 2.45 6.93
CA VAL A 98 1.14 3.57 7.68
C VAL A 98 1.86 3.79 9.03
N LEU A 99 2.13 2.71 9.76
CA LEU A 99 2.83 2.79 11.05
C LEU A 99 4.28 3.28 10.90
N PHE A 100 5.02 2.74 9.93
CA PHE A 100 6.40 3.11 9.66
C PHE A 100 6.52 4.58 9.27
N TRP A 101 5.73 5.04 8.28
CA TRP A 101 5.77 6.44 7.83
C TRP A 101 5.26 7.40 8.89
N GLY A 102 4.26 6.99 9.69
CA GLY A 102 3.80 7.76 10.84
C GLY A 102 4.92 8.02 11.84
N MET A 103 5.75 7.02 12.14
CA MET A 103 6.94 7.17 12.97
C MET A 103 8.02 8.04 12.29
N ALA A 104 8.35 7.76 11.02
CA ALA A 104 9.38 8.49 10.30
C ALA A 104 9.10 10.00 10.21
N VAL A 105 7.84 10.37 9.90
CA VAL A 105 7.40 11.79 9.89
C VAL A 105 7.42 12.41 11.28
N GLY A 106 7.21 11.61 12.33
CA GLY A 106 7.28 12.09 13.72
C GLY A 106 8.70 12.46 14.17
N VAL A 107 9.70 11.70 13.71
CA VAL A 107 11.12 11.84 14.12
C VAL A 107 11.86 12.85 13.27
N LEU A 108 11.65 12.85 11.94
CA LEU A 108 12.42 13.67 11.00
C LEU A 108 11.98 15.15 11.01
N ASN A 109 12.96 16.05 10.96
CA ASN A 109 12.72 17.45 10.70
C ASN A 109 12.53 17.74 9.21
N PRO A 110 11.88 18.84 8.77
CA PRO A 110 11.65 19.15 7.36
C PRO A 110 12.92 19.19 6.51
N THR A 111 14.04 19.66 7.06
CA THR A 111 15.36 19.72 6.37
C THR A 111 15.97 18.33 6.22
N GLU A 112 15.90 17.49 7.25
CA GLU A 112 16.39 16.12 7.24
C GLU A 112 15.53 15.24 6.33
N SER A 113 14.22 15.45 6.32
CA SER A 113 13.29 14.71 5.47
C SER A 113 13.62 14.86 3.98
N LYS A 114 13.96 16.08 3.52
CA LYS A 114 14.41 16.31 2.12
C LYS A 114 15.65 15.50 1.75
N LYS A 115 16.52 15.24 2.73
CA LYS A 115 17.76 14.49 2.52
C LYS A 115 17.58 12.99 2.62
N TRP A 116 16.81 12.52 3.62
CA TRP A 116 16.81 11.11 4.02
C TRP A 116 15.60 10.31 3.52
N MET A 117 14.45 10.94 3.24
CA MET A 117 13.25 10.18 2.81
C MET A 117 13.48 9.39 1.52
N GLY A 118 14.24 9.93 0.57
CA GLY A 118 14.61 9.20 -0.65
C GLY A 118 15.42 7.93 -0.37
N PHE A 119 16.42 8.01 0.54
CA PHE A 119 17.24 6.86 0.93
C PHE A 119 16.46 5.82 1.72
N ILE A 120 15.58 6.27 2.62
CA ILE A 120 14.68 5.37 3.38
C ILE A 120 13.77 4.61 2.41
N GLY A 121 13.20 5.31 1.44
CA GLY A 121 12.40 4.69 0.38
C GLY A 121 13.21 3.70 -0.45
N ALA A 122 14.45 4.06 -0.85
CA ALA A 122 15.33 3.21 -1.63
C ALA A 122 15.67 1.88 -0.92
N ALA A 123 15.91 1.90 0.40
CA ALA A 123 16.10 0.69 1.18
C ALA A 123 14.88 -0.26 1.11
N GLY A 124 13.67 0.30 1.22
CA GLY A 124 12.44 -0.46 1.03
C GLY A 124 12.30 -1.04 -0.38
N THR A 125 12.70 -0.27 -1.40
CA THR A 125 12.64 -0.67 -2.81
C THR A 125 13.61 -1.81 -3.13
N ILE A 126 14.81 -1.85 -2.52
CA ILE A 126 15.74 -3.00 -2.62
C ILE A 126 15.04 -4.27 -2.09
N GLY A 127 14.38 -4.20 -0.94
CA GLY A 127 13.56 -5.29 -0.43
C GLY A 127 12.45 -5.74 -1.39
N CYS A 128 11.85 -4.80 -2.13
CA CYS A 128 10.85 -5.11 -3.15
C CYS A 128 11.43 -5.84 -4.37
N ILE A 129 12.64 -5.49 -4.81
CA ILE A 129 13.35 -6.18 -5.90
C ILE A 129 13.65 -7.63 -5.48
N LEU A 130 14.22 -7.83 -4.29
CA LEU A 130 14.48 -9.15 -3.75
C LEU A 130 13.20 -10.00 -3.64
N ALA A 131 12.11 -9.39 -3.18
CA ALA A 131 10.81 -10.06 -3.09
C ALA A 131 10.27 -10.49 -4.46
N GLY A 132 10.42 -9.64 -5.50
CA GLY A 132 9.99 -9.96 -6.85
C GLY A 132 10.78 -11.14 -7.45
N PHE A 133 12.11 -11.16 -7.30
CA PHE A 133 12.93 -12.30 -7.69
C PHE A 133 12.53 -13.59 -6.95
N THR A 134 12.25 -13.48 -5.65
CA THR A 134 11.84 -14.65 -4.86
C THR A 134 10.51 -15.21 -5.37
N ILE A 135 9.55 -14.36 -5.71
CA ILE A 135 8.26 -14.81 -6.28
C ILE A 135 8.48 -15.52 -7.62
N SER A 136 9.30 -14.98 -8.50
CA SER A 136 9.57 -15.59 -9.81
C SER A 136 10.27 -16.97 -9.69
N ILE A 137 11.04 -17.20 -8.61
CA ILE A 137 11.60 -18.51 -8.30
C ILE A 137 10.54 -19.46 -7.75
N VAL A 138 9.75 -18.98 -6.79
CA VAL A 138 8.71 -19.76 -6.10
C VAL A 138 7.56 -20.12 -7.03
N SER A 139 7.26 -19.30 -8.04
CA SER A 139 6.18 -19.54 -9.02
C SER A 139 6.28 -20.87 -9.76
N LYS A 140 7.48 -21.43 -9.85
CA LYS A 140 7.77 -22.71 -10.51
C LYS A 140 7.50 -23.96 -9.65
N HIS A 141 7.17 -23.76 -8.37
CA HIS A 141 6.91 -24.86 -7.43
C HIS A 141 5.41 -25.18 -7.36
N GLU A 142 5.11 -26.46 -7.12
CA GLU A 142 3.74 -26.97 -6.98
C GLU A 142 3.00 -26.30 -5.79
N TYR A 143 3.71 -26.02 -4.69
CA TYR A 143 3.17 -25.39 -3.48
C TYR A 143 3.42 -23.87 -3.44
N VAL A 144 3.21 -23.18 -4.57
CA VAL A 144 3.51 -21.74 -4.69
C VAL A 144 2.72 -20.88 -3.70
N ASN A 145 1.48 -21.24 -3.39
CA ASN A 145 0.60 -20.47 -2.48
C ASN A 145 1.16 -20.49 -1.05
N GLU A 146 1.45 -21.69 -0.53
CA GLU A 146 1.94 -21.90 0.82
C GLU A 146 3.35 -21.33 0.99
N LEU A 147 4.23 -21.57 0.01
CA LEU A 147 5.58 -21.04 0.01
C LEU A 147 5.60 -19.51 0.01
N SER A 148 4.77 -18.87 -0.81
CA SER A 148 4.73 -17.41 -0.89
C SER A 148 4.23 -16.78 0.42
N LEU A 149 3.16 -17.33 1.02
CA LEU A 149 2.65 -16.87 2.32
C LEU A 149 3.65 -17.15 3.45
N GLY A 150 4.29 -18.34 3.44
CA GLY A 150 5.30 -18.73 4.42
C GLY A 150 6.52 -17.81 4.39
N LEU A 151 7.01 -17.44 3.21
CA LEU A 151 8.12 -16.51 3.05
C LEU A 151 7.77 -15.10 3.54
N VAL A 152 6.55 -14.61 3.28
CA VAL A 152 6.08 -13.32 3.82
C VAL A 152 6.04 -13.37 5.34
N ALA A 153 5.52 -14.46 5.93
CA ALA A 153 5.48 -14.65 7.37
C ALA A 153 6.88 -14.67 7.99
N LEU A 154 7.84 -15.37 7.35
CA LEU A 154 9.22 -15.46 7.81
C LEU A 154 9.93 -14.09 7.80
N VAL A 155 9.79 -13.32 6.73
CA VAL A 155 10.37 -11.96 6.64
C VAL A 155 9.80 -11.06 7.73
N LEU A 156 8.48 -11.08 7.96
CA LEU A 156 7.84 -10.31 9.01
C LEU A 156 8.24 -10.78 10.42
N LEU A 157 8.46 -12.10 10.61
CA LEU A 157 8.99 -12.63 11.85
C LEU A 157 10.38 -12.08 12.16
N VAL A 158 11.27 -12.05 11.16
CA VAL A 158 12.60 -11.43 11.33
C VAL A 158 12.47 -9.96 11.70
N VAL A 159 11.58 -9.21 11.03
CA VAL A 159 11.31 -7.80 11.39
C VAL A 159 10.79 -7.68 12.83
N ALA A 160 9.86 -8.54 13.25
CA ALA A 160 9.35 -8.56 14.62
C ALA A 160 10.43 -8.81 15.64
N ILE A 161 11.33 -9.77 15.38
CA ILE A 161 12.49 -10.06 16.25
C ILE A 161 13.41 -8.84 16.36
N ILE A 162 13.74 -8.19 15.23
CA ILE A 162 14.58 -6.98 15.21
C ILE A 162 13.92 -5.86 16.04
N LEU A 163 12.62 -5.65 15.91
CA LEU A 163 11.86 -4.66 16.68
C LEU A 163 11.88 -4.96 18.18
N ILE A 164 11.84 -6.24 18.57
CA ILE A 164 11.90 -6.66 19.98
C ILE A 164 13.31 -6.42 20.54
N VAL A 165 14.34 -6.91 19.85
CA VAL A 165 15.74 -6.82 20.28
C VAL A 165 16.24 -5.38 20.37
N ARG A 166 15.83 -4.54 19.41
CA ARG A 166 16.22 -3.12 19.35
C ARG A 166 15.27 -2.18 20.08
N SER A 167 14.39 -2.73 20.92
CA SER A 167 13.36 -1.95 21.62
C SER A 167 13.91 -0.81 22.48
N GLU A 168 15.09 -0.94 23.05
CA GLU A 168 15.71 0.10 23.89
C GLU A 168 16.14 1.32 23.07
N ILE A 169 16.69 1.13 21.86
CA ILE A 169 17.11 2.23 20.98
C ILE A 169 15.90 3.08 20.57
N PHE A 170 14.76 2.43 20.29
CA PHE A 170 13.54 3.12 19.89
C PHE A 170 12.75 3.73 21.06
N ARG A 171 12.98 3.24 22.28
CA ARG A 171 12.35 3.75 23.51
C ARG A 171 12.79 5.18 23.83
N LEU A 172 14.03 5.54 23.53
CA LEU A 172 14.54 6.91 23.68
C LEU A 172 13.83 7.88 22.73
N SER A 173 13.43 7.44 21.55
CA SER A 173 12.66 8.22 20.59
C SER A 173 11.17 8.40 20.98
N ASP A 174 10.60 7.42 21.67
CA ASP A 174 9.21 7.44 22.15
C ASP A 174 9.00 8.40 23.35
N ASP A 175 10.03 8.58 24.19
CA ASP A 175 9.94 9.51 25.34
C ASP A 175 9.78 10.97 24.93
N GLU A 176 10.28 11.37 23.75
CA GLU A 176 10.01 12.68 23.15
C GLU A 176 8.60 12.83 22.56
N GLN A 177 7.92 11.70 22.27
CA GLN A 177 6.62 11.66 21.61
C GLN A 177 5.46 11.24 22.53
N LYS A 178 5.62 11.36 23.86
CA LYS A 178 4.55 10.98 24.79
C LYS A 178 3.22 11.60 24.36
N PRO A 179 2.17 10.79 24.13
CA PRO A 179 0.84 11.33 23.94
C PRO A 179 0.52 12.16 25.18
N VAL A 180 0.07 13.39 24.99
CA VAL A 180 -0.44 14.18 26.12
C VAL A 180 -1.59 13.39 26.73
N ALA A 181 -1.41 12.95 27.98
CA ALA A 181 -2.41 12.20 28.72
C ALA A 181 -3.73 12.98 28.69
N GLY A 182 -4.78 12.38 28.13
CA GLY A 182 -6.09 13.00 27.98
C GLY A 182 -6.54 13.27 26.53
N GLU A 183 -5.70 13.05 25.50
CA GLU A 183 -6.19 13.14 24.12
C GLU A 183 -6.98 11.89 23.75
N SER A 184 -8.29 12.01 23.74
CA SER A 184 -9.22 11.02 23.22
C SER A 184 -8.85 10.66 21.77
N ASN A 185 -8.41 9.42 21.53
CA ASN A 185 -8.16 8.84 20.20
C ASN A 185 -9.47 8.55 19.44
N SER A 186 -10.50 9.35 19.65
CA SER A 186 -11.80 9.22 19.00
C SER A 186 -11.66 9.38 17.49
N VAL A 187 -12.32 8.49 16.73
CA VAL A 187 -12.44 8.55 15.27
C VAL A 187 -12.97 9.92 14.82
N LEU A 188 -13.93 10.49 15.56
CA LEU A 188 -14.49 11.81 15.30
C LEU A 188 -13.43 12.91 15.36
N LYS A 189 -12.46 12.81 16.28
CA LYS A 189 -11.37 13.79 16.40
C LYS A 189 -10.41 13.70 15.22
N LYS A 190 -10.14 12.48 14.70
CA LYS A 190 -9.34 12.28 13.48
C LYS A 190 -10.03 12.85 12.25
N LEU A 191 -11.33 12.61 12.09
CA LEU A 191 -12.13 13.23 11.02
C LEU A 191 -12.13 14.75 11.15
N GLY A 192 -12.21 15.27 12.38
CA GLY A 192 -12.09 16.71 12.64
C GLY A 192 -10.75 17.31 12.20
N VAL A 193 -9.65 16.56 12.25
CA VAL A 193 -8.34 17.03 11.77
C VAL A 193 -8.33 17.20 10.25
N LEU A 194 -9.05 16.37 9.48
CA LEU A 194 -9.14 16.47 8.02
C LEU A 194 -9.77 17.79 7.55
N ILE A 195 -10.67 18.35 8.35
CA ILE A 195 -11.39 19.61 8.06
C ILE A 195 -10.93 20.78 8.93
N SER A 196 -9.89 20.59 9.75
CA SER A 196 -9.45 21.58 10.75
C SER A 196 -8.85 22.85 10.16
N SER A 197 -8.34 22.79 8.93
CA SER A 197 -7.72 23.91 8.23
C SER A 197 -7.91 23.78 6.72
N ARG A 198 -7.86 24.92 6.00
CA ARG A 198 -7.90 24.93 4.52
C ARG A 198 -6.81 24.03 3.92
N GLN A 199 -5.62 24.01 4.54
CA GLN A 199 -4.51 23.15 4.12
C GLN A 199 -4.84 21.65 4.29
N SER A 200 -5.43 21.25 5.43
CA SER A 200 -5.84 19.87 5.68
C SER A 200 -6.90 19.41 4.68
N ILE A 201 -7.86 20.27 4.36
CA ILE A 201 -8.91 19.98 3.37
C ILE A 201 -8.28 19.75 1.98
N LEU A 202 -7.37 20.62 1.55
CA LEU A 202 -6.70 20.48 0.24
C LEU A 202 -5.87 19.20 0.16
N MET A 203 -5.14 18.84 1.23
CA MET A 203 -4.40 17.57 1.32
C MET A 203 -5.33 16.36 1.23
N THR A 204 -6.46 16.42 1.92
CA THR A 204 -7.46 15.35 1.88
C THR A 204 -8.02 15.15 0.48
N TRP A 205 -8.40 16.22 -0.21
CA TRP A 205 -8.87 16.16 -1.59
C TRP A 205 -7.82 15.62 -2.56
N LEU A 206 -6.55 16.04 -2.40
CA LEU A 206 -5.45 15.52 -3.21
C LEU A 206 -5.34 14.01 -3.08
N VAL A 207 -5.42 13.47 -1.86
CA VAL A 207 -5.38 12.02 -1.63
C VAL A 207 -6.62 11.32 -2.17
N VAL A 208 -7.79 11.91 -2.04
CA VAL A 208 -9.04 11.36 -2.62
C VAL A 208 -8.92 11.23 -4.14
N PHE A 209 -8.52 12.30 -4.84
CA PHE A 209 -8.36 12.25 -6.30
C PHE A 209 -7.27 11.25 -6.72
N SER A 210 -6.13 11.25 -6.03
CA SER A 210 -5.06 10.27 -6.29
C SER A 210 -5.57 8.83 -6.09
N ALA A 211 -6.28 8.55 -5.01
CA ALA A 211 -6.84 7.22 -4.74
C ALA A 211 -7.88 6.78 -5.78
N ILE A 212 -8.70 7.69 -6.28
CA ILE A 212 -9.67 7.40 -7.36
C ILE A 212 -8.93 6.93 -8.60
N VAL A 213 -7.96 7.71 -9.08
CA VAL A 213 -7.23 7.40 -10.32
C VAL A 213 -6.43 6.11 -10.17
N LEU A 214 -5.73 5.94 -9.05
CA LEU A 214 -4.96 4.73 -8.75
C LEU A 214 -5.83 3.48 -8.74
N SER A 215 -7.02 3.55 -8.14
CA SER A 215 -7.97 2.43 -8.07
C SER A 215 -8.51 2.06 -9.45
N LEU A 216 -8.87 3.05 -10.26
CA LEU A 216 -9.38 2.81 -11.62
C LEU A 216 -8.33 2.15 -12.50
N ILE A 217 -7.07 2.62 -12.44
CA ILE A 217 -5.97 2.00 -13.19
C ILE A 217 -5.70 0.58 -12.69
N ASP A 218 -5.71 0.36 -11.36
CA ASP A 218 -5.46 -0.96 -10.76
C ASP A 218 -6.52 -1.98 -11.17
N ILE A 219 -7.80 -1.60 -11.14
CA ILE A 219 -8.92 -2.46 -11.55
C ILE A 219 -8.81 -2.81 -13.04
N ASN A 220 -8.61 -1.81 -13.93
CA ASN A 220 -8.47 -2.07 -15.36
C ASN A 220 -7.26 -2.95 -15.67
N PHE A 221 -6.12 -2.69 -15.03
CA PHE A 221 -4.92 -3.50 -15.18
C PHE A 221 -5.17 -4.97 -14.78
N LYS A 222 -5.83 -5.22 -13.66
CA LYS A 222 -6.18 -6.57 -13.22
C LYS A 222 -7.10 -7.30 -14.19
N PHE A 223 -8.01 -6.59 -14.83
CA PHE A 223 -8.86 -7.18 -15.89
C PHE A 223 -8.04 -7.63 -17.10
N GLU A 224 -7.13 -6.78 -17.60
CA GLU A 224 -6.30 -7.12 -18.76
C GLU A 224 -5.30 -8.25 -18.42
N VAL A 225 -4.62 -8.18 -17.27
CA VAL A 225 -3.69 -9.24 -16.83
C VAL A 225 -4.38 -10.60 -16.74
N ARG A 226 -5.60 -10.65 -16.21
CA ARG A 226 -6.35 -11.90 -16.14
C ARG A 226 -6.65 -12.48 -17.52
N LYS A 227 -6.95 -11.63 -18.48
CA LYS A 227 -7.25 -12.03 -19.86
C LYS A 227 -6.01 -12.58 -20.57
N ASP A 228 -4.86 -11.93 -20.36
CA ASP A 228 -3.64 -12.20 -21.13
C ASP A 228 -2.75 -13.29 -20.47
N TYR A 229 -2.79 -13.45 -19.13
CA TYR A 229 -1.85 -14.26 -18.35
C TYR A 229 -2.54 -15.21 -17.36
N SER A 230 -3.62 -15.89 -17.74
CA SER A 230 -4.42 -16.74 -16.84
C SER A 230 -3.61 -17.85 -16.14
N ASP A 231 -2.59 -18.41 -16.79
CA ASP A 231 -1.85 -19.56 -16.31
C ASP A 231 -0.55 -19.21 -15.56
N ASP A 232 0.06 -18.04 -15.87
CA ASP A 232 1.38 -17.65 -15.35
C ASP A 232 1.33 -16.39 -14.45
N LEU A 233 0.23 -16.19 -13.72
CA LEU A 233 -0.02 -14.98 -12.93
C LEU A 233 1.08 -14.68 -11.91
N TYR A 234 1.59 -15.69 -11.20
CA TYR A 234 2.65 -15.48 -10.20
C TYR A 234 3.95 -14.99 -10.82
N ASP A 235 4.37 -15.60 -11.93
CA ASP A 235 5.59 -15.20 -12.63
C ASP A 235 5.44 -13.81 -13.23
N PHE A 236 4.30 -13.51 -13.85
CA PHE A 236 3.97 -12.19 -14.37
C PHE A 236 4.07 -11.12 -13.27
N PHE A 237 3.40 -11.29 -12.12
CA PHE A 237 3.44 -10.32 -11.05
C PHE A 237 4.84 -10.22 -10.41
N GLY A 238 5.56 -11.35 -10.29
CA GLY A 238 6.94 -11.37 -9.83
C GLY A 238 7.84 -10.49 -10.71
N GLN A 239 7.79 -10.68 -12.01
CA GLN A 239 8.56 -9.90 -12.99
C GLN A 239 8.11 -8.43 -13.03
N PHE A 240 6.81 -8.18 -13.12
CA PHE A 240 6.25 -6.82 -13.17
C PHE A 240 6.68 -5.99 -11.96
N TYR A 241 6.56 -6.55 -10.74
CA TYR A 241 6.96 -5.85 -9.53
C TYR A 241 8.48 -5.73 -9.39
N THR A 242 9.26 -6.64 -9.95
CA THR A 242 10.73 -6.50 -10.03
C THR A 242 11.11 -5.33 -10.93
N TYR A 243 10.58 -5.26 -12.15
CA TYR A 243 10.89 -4.18 -13.10
C TYR A 243 10.44 -2.81 -12.57
N THR A 244 9.22 -2.72 -12.01
CA THR A 244 8.75 -1.47 -11.41
C THR A 244 9.62 -1.05 -10.24
N SER A 245 10.07 -1.99 -9.40
CA SER A 245 10.95 -1.69 -8.26
C SER A 245 12.35 -1.26 -8.70
N CYS A 246 12.91 -1.85 -9.76
CA CYS A 246 14.17 -1.38 -10.33
C CYS A 246 14.07 0.07 -10.84
N ALA A 247 12.99 0.40 -11.56
CA ALA A 247 12.74 1.77 -12.00
C ALA A 247 12.52 2.73 -10.82
N GLN A 248 11.80 2.29 -9.78
CA GLN A 248 11.63 3.06 -8.53
C GLN A 248 12.98 3.35 -7.86
N LEU A 249 13.88 2.37 -7.77
CA LEU A 249 15.20 2.53 -7.16
C LEU A 249 16.02 3.59 -7.88
N ILE A 250 16.05 3.54 -9.21
CA ILE A 250 16.75 4.54 -10.03
C ILE A 250 16.18 5.94 -9.78
N LEU A 251 14.85 6.10 -9.80
CA LEU A 251 14.21 7.37 -9.53
C LEU A 251 14.52 7.88 -8.12
N GLN A 252 14.44 7.02 -7.10
CA GLN A 252 14.69 7.40 -5.71
C GLN A 252 16.11 7.88 -5.46
N LEU A 253 17.11 7.20 -6.05
CA LEU A 253 18.50 7.55 -5.83
C LEU A 253 18.92 8.84 -6.57
N PHE A 254 18.45 9.04 -7.80
CA PHE A 254 18.97 10.10 -8.66
C PHE A 254 18.01 11.28 -8.82
N ILE A 255 16.69 11.05 -8.88
CA ILE A 255 15.72 12.04 -9.35
C ILE A 255 14.92 12.66 -8.18
N VAL A 256 14.46 11.86 -7.22
CA VAL A 256 13.60 12.34 -6.13
C VAL A 256 14.25 13.49 -5.37
N ARG A 257 15.53 13.36 -5.01
CA ARG A 257 16.26 14.41 -4.31
C ARG A 257 16.34 15.69 -5.13
N ALA A 258 16.62 15.57 -6.43
CA ALA A 258 16.72 16.73 -7.32
C ALA A 258 15.38 17.46 -7.45
N ILE A 259 14.28 16.72 -7.60
CA ILE A 259 12.92 17.28 -7.66
C ILE A 259 12.58 18.02 -6.36
N LEU A 260 12.79 17.37 -5.21
CA LEU A 260 12.42 17.93 -3.90
C LEU A 260 13.28 19.15 -3.52
N THR A 261 14.55 19.19 -3.92
CA THR A 261 15.44 20.31 -3.59
C THR A 261 15.28 21.50 -4.53
N ARG A 262 15.06 21.26 -5.84
CA ARG A 262 14.96 22.33 -6.86
C ARG A 262 13.52 22.74 -7.13
N GLY A 263 12.60 21.78 -7.29
CA GLY A 263 11.20 22.02 -7.62
C GLY A 263 10.28 22.13 -6.41
N GLY A 264 10.77 21.66 -5.25
CA GLY A 264 9.98 21.62 -4.03
C GLY A 264 8.87 20.55 -4.03
N VAL A 265 8.05 20.56 -2.98
CA VAL A 265 7.00 19.56 -2.76
C VAL A 265 5.88 19.67 -3.81
N TRP A 266 5.57 20.88 -4.27
CA TRP A 266 4.53 21.09 -5.29
C TRP A 266 4.90 20.44 -6.64
N ALA A 267 6.14 20.58 -7.07
CA ALA A 267 6.62 19.90 -8.28
C ALA A 267 6.51 18.38 -8.15
N ALA A 268 6.90 17.83 -7.02
CA ALA A 268 6.81 16.39 -6.77
C ALA A 268 5.38 15.87 -6.90
N ILE A 269 4.40 16.56 -6.31
CA ILE A 269 2.99 16.14 -6.33
C ILE A 269 2.35 16.30 -7.70
N SER A 270 2.79 17.29 -8.50
CA SER A 270 2.22 17.56 -9.82
C SER A 270 2.68 16.58 -10.89
N ILE A 271 3.78 15.88 -10.70
CA ILE A 271 4.36 14.96 -11.72
C ILE A 271 3.40 13.82 -12.06
N LEU A 272 2.82 13.16 -11.08
CA LEU A 272 1.92 12.03 -11.34
C LEU A 272 0.65 12.44 -12.11
N PRO A 273 -0.12 13.45 -11.70
CA PRO A 273 -1.28 13.90 -12.47
C PRO A 273 -0.95 14.28 -13.91
N ILE A 274 0.18 14.95 -14.14
CA ILE A 274 0.62 15.33 -15.49
C ILE A 274 0.94 14.08 -16.33
N LEU A 275 1.69 13.14 -15.79
CA LEU A 275 2.04 11.90 -16.49
C LEU A 275 0.79 11.05 -16.79
N LEU A 276 -0.16 10.97 -15.84
CA LEU A 276 -1.43 10.27 -16.04
C LEU A 276 -2.28 10.93 -17.12
N LEU A 277 -2.31 12.26 -17.18
CA LEU A 277 -3.01 12.97 -18.25
C LEU A 277 -2.38 12.67 -19.61
N VAL A 278 -1.05 12.71 -19.71
CA VAL A 278 -0.31 12.39 -20.95
C VAL A 278 -0.56 10.94 -21.37
N THR A 279 -0.47 9.99 -20.44
CA THR A 279 -0.71 8.55 -20.77
C THR A 279 -2.16 8.28 -21.14
N SER A 280 -3.14 8.95 -20.50
CA SER A 280 -4.56 8.81 -20.84
C SER A 280 -4.87 9.37 -22.22
N ILE A 281 -4.30 10.52 -22.57
CA ILE A 281 -4.42 11.09 -23.91
C ILE A 281 -3.76 10.15 -24.93
N GLY A 282 -2.54 9.65 -24.64
CA GLY A 282 -1.86 8.68 -25.50
C GLY A 282 -2.69 7.41 -25.74
N ALA A 283 -3.33 6.88 -24.71
CA ALA A 283 -4.19 5.71 -24.81
C ALA A 283 -5.42 5.93 -25.71
N LEU A 284 -6.01 7.13 -25.68
CA LEU A 284 -7.14 7.49 -26.57
C LEU A 284 -6.74 7.50 -28.05
N PHE A 285 -5.51 7.93 -28.36
CA PHE A 285 -5.03 8.00 -29.74
C PHE A 285 -4.51 6.66 -30.27
N LEU A 286 -3.84 5.87 -29.42
CA LEU A 286 -3.20 4.63 -29.84
C LEU A 286 -4.17 3.44 -29.85
N GLN A 287 -5.27 3.49 -29.09
CA GLN A 287 -6.26 2.39 -28.90
C GLN A 287 -5.59 1.04 -28.61
N ASP A 288 -4.43 1.05 -27.94
CA ASP A 288 -3.61 -0.11 -27.69
C ASP A 288 -3.81 -0.59 -26.23
N GLN A 289 -4.03 -1.89 -26.08
CA GLN A 289 -4.14 -2.55 -24.77
C GLN A 289 -2.87 -2.34 -23.92
N ASN A 290 -1.71 -2.21 -24.55
CA ASN A 290 -0.44 -1.89 -23.89
C ASN A 290 -0.49 -0.57 -23.09
N ALA A 291 -1.38 0.36 -23.44
CA ALA A 291 -1.55 1.61 -22.69
C ALA A 291 -1.94 1.39 -21.24
N VAL A 292 -2.71 0.33 -20.92
CA VAL A 292 -3.09 -0.02 -19.55
C VAL A 292 -1.85 -0.49 -18.75
N TYR A 293 -1.03 -1.33 -19.36
CA TYR A 293 0.24 -1.81 -18.74
C TYR A 293 1.21 -0.67 -18.49
N VAL A 294 1.40 0.20 -19.48
CA VAL A 294 2.26 1.40 -19.36
C VAL A 294 1.71 2.36 -18.31
N GLY A 295 0.40 2.63 -18.32
CA GLY A 295 -0.25 3.47 -17.32
C GLY A 295 -0.06 2.92 -15.90
N LYS A 296 -0.22 1.61 -15.72
CA LYS A 296 0.01 0.95 -14.43
C LYS A 296 1.48 1.03 -14.01
N PHE A 297 2.42 0.79 -14.93
CA PHE A 297 3.85 0.88 -14.66
C PHE A 297 4.24 2.30 -14.20
N ILE A 298 3.87 3.33 -14.95
CA ILE A 298 4.13 4.73 -14.61
C ILE A 298 3.51 5.07 -13.26
N THR A 299 2.27 4.72 -13.05
CA THR A 299 1.56 4.96 -11.78
C THR A 299 2.28 4.31 -10.62
N GLN A 300 2.64 3.03 -10.75
CA GLN A 300 3.32 2.27 -9.70
C GLN A 300 4.69 2.88 -9.38
N VAL A 301 5.45 3.27 -10.41
CA VAL A 301 6.79 3.83 -10.24
C VAL A 301 6.74 5.23 -9.64
N VAL A 302 5.96 6.14 -10.21
CA VAL A 302 5.95 7.56 -9.81
C VAL A 302 5.23 7.78 -8.48
N PHE A 303 4.12 7.06 -8.24
CA PHE A 303 3.38 7.17 -7.00
C PHE A 303 4.24 6.82 -5.78
N PHE A 304 4.87 5.64 -5.77
CA PHE A 304 5.63 5.19 -4.60
C PHE A 304 6.99 5.89 -4.44
N THR A 305 7.48 6.59 -5.46
CA THR A 305 8.78 7.29 -5.37
C THR A 305 8.64 8.78 -5.11
N ILE A 306 7.87 9.47 -5.93
CA ILE A 306 7.84 10.93 -5.98
C ILE A 306 6.62 11.48 -5.24
N GLU A 307 5.41 11.02 -5.61
CA GLU A 307 4.18 11.57 -5.07
C GLU A 307 3.99 11.23 -3.60
N TYR A 308 4.19 9.96 -3.22
CA TYR A 308 4.01 9.54 -1.83
C TYR A 308 5.00 10.24 -0.90
N VAL A 309 6.27 10.38 -1.31
CA VAL A 309 7.28 11.13 -0.55
C VAL A 309 6.90 12.62 -0.47
N GLY A 310 6.43 13.21 -1.58
CA GLY A 310 5.92 14.57 -1.61
C GLY A 310 4.75 14.78 -0.63
N LEU A 311 3.81 13.85 -0.61
CA LEU A 311 2.67 13.86 0.32
C LEU A 311 3.13 13.76 1.79
N GLN A 312 4.06 12.85 2.11
CA GLN A 312 4.62 12.73 3.46
C GLN A 312 5.31 14.03 3.90
N MET A 313 5.96 14.73 2.97
CA MET A 313 6.55 16.04 3.24
C MET A 313 5.51 17.13 3.46
N LEU A 314 4.32 17.07 2.82
CA LEU A 314 3.23 17.98 3.13
C LEU A 314 2.74 17.83 4.58
N PHE A 315 2.72 16.61 5.12
CA PHE A 315 2.35 16.42 6.53
C PHE A 315 3.32 17.12 7.49
N LEU A 316 4.59 17.33 7.11
CA LEU A 316 5.55 18.09 7.91
C LEU A 316 5.17 19.59 8.07
N SER A 317 4.36 20.14 7.15
CA SER A 317 3.84 21.51 7.26
C SER A 317 2.71 21.64 8.29
N VAL A 318 2.11 20.53 8.70
CA VAL A 318 1.10 20.48 9.76
C VAL A 318 1.79 20.61 11.13
N LYS A 319 1.11 21.19 12.12
CA LYS A 319 1.63 21.30 13.50
C LYS A 319 2.10 19.94 14.00
N LYS A 320 3.32 19.87 14.59
CA LYS A 320 3.98 18.61 15.03
C LYS A 320 3.02 17.67 15.79
N LYS A 321 2.20 18.25 16.68
CA LYS A 321 1.20 17.52 17.48
C LYS A 321 0.11 16.82 16.66
N LEU A 322 -0.23 17.33 15.47
CA LEU A 322 -1.31 16.82 14.62
C LEU A 322 -0.82 15.96 13.45
N ARG A 323 0.48 15.90 13.18
CA ARG A 323 1.06 15.19 12.03
C ARG A 323 0.69 13.71 12.00
N GLY A 324 0.91 13.00 13.11
CA GLY A 324 0.57 11.58 13.22
C GLY A 324 -0.91 11.30 13.08
N GLN A 325 -1.77 12.18 13.64
CA GLN A 325 -3.22 12.08 13.48
C GLN A 325 -3.64 12.33 12.03
N MET A 326 -3.04 13.32 11.36
CA MET A 326 -3.32 13.64 9.96
C MET A 326 -2.89 12.49 9.05
N ASN A 327 -1.66 11.96 9.20
CA ASN A 327 -1.18 10.81 8.43
C ASN A 327 -2.09 9.59 8.60
N SER A 328 -2.44 9.25 9.84
CA SER A 328 -3.33 8.13 10.14
C SER A 328 -4.76 8.35 9.60
N ALA A 329 -5.27 9.58 9.61
CA ALA A 329 -6.59 9.88 9.07
C ALA A 329 -6.60 9.80 7.53
N VAL A 330 -5.56 10.28 6.87
CA VAL A 330 -5.45 10.30 5.41
C VAL A 330 -5.16 8.90 4.86
N ASP A 331 -4.05 8.28 5.27
CA ASP A 331 -3.64 6.98 4.71
C ASP A 331 -4.40 5.80 5.32
N GLY A 332 -4.83 5.90 6.57
CA GLY A 332 -5.55 4.81 7.26
C GLY A 332 -7.08 4.84 7.07
N LEU A 333 -7.70 6.00 6.82
CA LEU A 333 -9.15 6.12 6.68
C LEU A 333 -9.56 6.64 5.30
N THR A 334 -9.05 7.81 4.88
CA THR A 334 -9.52 8.49 3.66
C THR A 334 -9.18 7.69 2.42
N ARG A 335 -7.96 7.21 2.27
CA ARG A 335 -7.51 6.44 1.11
C ARG A 335 -8.29 5.11 0.97
N PRO A 336 -8.37 4.23 1.98
CA PRO A 336 -9.15 2.99 1.87
C PRO A 336 -10.64 3.24 1.67
N ALA A 337 -11.23 4.26 2.31
CA ALA A 337 -12.63 4.61 2.11
C ALA A 337 -12.91 5.02 0.65
N THR A 338 -12.03 5.81 0.05
CA THR A 338 -12.13 6.19 -1.37
C THR A 338 -12.02 4.97 -2.27
N ILE A 339 -11.06 4.08 -2.01
CA ILE A 339 -10.90 2.82 -2.77
C ILE A 339 -12.16 1.97 -2.67
N ALA A 340 -12.74 1.81 -1.47
CA ALA A 340 -13.96 1.04 -1.27
C ALA A 340 -15.15 1.61 -2.07
N ILE A 341 -15.34 2.94 -2.04
CA ILE A 341 -16.44 3.62 -2.78
C ILE A 341 -16.25 3.44 -4.29
N ILE A 342 -15.05 3.66 -4.83
CA ILE A 342 -14.78 3.52 -6.26
C ILE A 342 -14.93 2.07 -6.71
N SER A 343 -14.48 1.11 -5.92
CA SER A 343 -14.65 -0.31 -6.22
C SER A 343 -16.12 -0.71 -6.22
N LEU A 344 -16.92 -0.20 -5.29
CA LEU A 344 -18.36 -0.41 -5.27
C LEU A 344 -19.04 0.14 -6.54
N LEU A 345 -18.71 1.38 -6.93
CA LEU A 345 -19.23 1.97 -8.16
C LEU A 345 -18.87 1.15 -9.41
N ASN A 346 -17.62 0.64 -9.47
CA ASN A 346 -17.19 -0.23 -10.56
C ASN A 346 -17.97 -1.56 -10.62
N THR A 347 -18.36 -2.11 -9.47
CA THR A 347 -19.21 -3.33 -9.45
C THR A 347 -20.52 -3.12 -10.16
N TYR A 348 -21.14 -1.95 -10.04
CA TYR A 348 -22.40 -1.65 -10.73
C TYR A 348 -22.21 -1.28 -12.22
N THR A 349 -21.07 -0.76 -12.60
CA THR A 349 -20.80 -0.39 -14.00
C THR A 349 -20.25 -1.54 -14.86
N PHE A 350 -19.75 -2.60 -14.24
CA PHE A 350 -19.17 -3.75 -14.90
C PHE A 350 -20.13 -4.48 -15.88
N PRO A 351 -21.41 -4.71 -15.55
CA PRO A 351 -22.37 -5.35 -16.48
C PRO A 351 -22.52 -4.61 -17.82
N PHE A 352 -22.41 -3.28 -17.80
CA PHE A 352 -22.52 -2.44 -19.00
C PHE A 352 -21.30 -2.56 -19.92
N ARG A 353 -20.12 -2.93 -19.41
CA ARG A 353 -18.90 -3.13 -20.21
C ARG A 353 -18.88 -4.46 -20.97
N GLN A 354 -19.50 -5.50 -20.44
CA GLN A 354 -19.59 -6.81 -21.13
C GLN A 354 -20.66 -6.83 -22.26
N GLY A 355 -21.61 -5.91 -22.25
CA GLY A 355 -22.65 -5.81 -23.27
C GLY A 355 -22.25 -4.98 -24.50
N SER A 356 -21.08 -4.35 -24.51
CA SER A 356 -20.59 -3.48 -25.58
C SER A 356 -19.36 -4.03 -26.33
N SER A 357 -18.99 -5.28 -26.08
CA SER A 357 -17.89 -6.01 -26.78
C SER A 357 -18.47 -7.14 -27.69
#